data_084f336670a867ee8242042704a57b25
#
_entry.id   084f336670a867ee8242042704a57b25
#
_cell.length_a   1.000
_cell.length_b   1.000
_cell.length_c   1.000
_cell.angle_alpha   90.00
_cell.angle_beta   90.00
_cell.angle_gamma   90.00
#
_symmetry.space_group_name_H-M   'P 1'
#
loop_
_entity.id
_entity.type
_entity.pdbx_description
1 polymer ?
#
loop_
_entity_poly.entity_id
_entity_poly.type
_entity_poly.pdbx_seq_one_letter_code
_entity_poly.pdbx_strand_id
1 'polypeptide(L)'
;TPIFIPTFVILMSYIFEEMTTTQKIENYKIGLNYELTEKEKELLSNEIEPIYYDKIELMEQAYKDKEIIAYIIKDENIYNIYNNSQSEDGSIVNAHLISYLEGYNTYLGQEYLLDKNIDLSKVYHNITYYNNEIAGESVFGNQVILMAVTFTVMAITLTAIYTSTDTTAGEKERGTLETMLTFPLKRRELILGKYAAIVISGIITLAIGVTLSIVSLWYVKNNFSIYDGIIFNINFLNIFLIIIILIFYTLFVSGLCISIASFSKTFKEAQTALTPISLITCIPMFLEMLNINLHGFISFIPIINHTTIINEIIIGNIDFSSIIIIILSSIVYIVLLLTYIVKEYNREKILFS
;
A
#
# COMPACT_ATOMS: atom_id res chain seq x y z
N THR A 1 11.47 16.83 -3.36
CA THR A 1 10.68 15.70 -2.83
C THR A 1 9.58 15.26 -3.80
N PRO A 2 8.72 16.14 -4.39
CA PRO A 2 7.64 15.70 -5.29
C PRO A 2 8.13 14.97 -6.55
N ILE A 3 9.31 15.28 -7.07
CA ILE A 3 9.91 14.67 -8.28
C ILE A 3 10.14 13.15 -8.09
N PHE A 4 10.26 12.69 -6.84
CA PHE A 4 10.43 11.27 -6.53
C PHE A 4 9.15 10.46 -6.79
N ILE A 5 7.97 11.08 -6.78
CA ILE A 5 6.68 10.40 -6.94
C ILE A 5 6.57 9.64 -8.27
N PRO A 6 6.80 10.26 -9.46
CA PRO A 6 6.70 9.55 -10.73
C PRO A 6 7.68 8.38 -10.82
N THR A 7 8.92 8.61 -10.39
CA THR A 7 9.95 7.56 -10.42
C THR A 7 9.55 6.36 -9.60
N PHE A 8 9.00 6.60 -8.41
CA PHE A 8 8.58 5.54 -7.51
C PHE A 8 7.33 4.80 -8.04
N VAL A 9 6.32 5.52 -8.53
CA VAL A 9 5.11 4.93 -9.10
C VAL A 9 5.45 4.02 -10.29
N ILE A 10 6.29 4.49 -11.21
CA ILE A 10 6.72 3.71 -12.38
C ILE A 10 7.54 2.48 -11.95
N LEU A 11 8.47 2.65 -11.01
CA LEU A 11 9.30 1.55 -10.51
C LEU A 11 8.45 0.46 -9.84
N MET A 12 7.52 0.85 -8.98
CA MET A 12 6.63 -0.10 -8.30
C MET A 12 5.69 -0.80 -9.26
N SER A 13 5.18 -0.07 -10.26
CA SER A 13 4.36 -0.69 -11.33
C SER A 13 5.15 -1.73 -12.11
N TYR A 14 6.41 -1.45 -12.44
CA TYR A 14 7.30 -2.41 -13.11
C TYR A 14 7.55 -3.66 -12.24
N ILE A 15 7.88 -3.46 -10.96
CA ILE A 15 8.14 -4.55 -10.02
C ILE A 15 6.89 -5.44 -9.87
N PHE A 16 5.71 -4.85 -9.68
CA PHE A 16 4.48 -5.63 -9.51
C PHE A 16 4.07 -6.33 -10.81
N GLU A 17 4.27 -5.74 -11.97
CA GLU A 17 4.02 -6.40 -13.24
C GLU A 17 4.98 -7.57 -13.46
N GLU A 18 6.26 -7.41 -13.13
CA GLU A 18 7.24 -8.48 -13.21
C GLU A 18 6.88 -9.62 -12.24
N MET A 19 6.48 -9.32 -11.01
CA MET A 19 6.02 -10.32 -10.05
C MET A 19 4.81 -11.10 -10.59
N THR A 20 3.81 -10.44 -11.16
CA THR A 20 2.65 -11.10 -11.74
C THR A 20 2.95 -11.89 -13.02
N THR A 21 3.98 -11.50 -13.75
CA THR A 21 4.41 -12.17 -14.99
C THR A 21 5.34 -13.34 -14.68
N THR A 22 6.22 -13.20 -13.69
CA THR A 22 7.19 -14.25 -13.31
C THR A 22 6.50 -15.43 -12.64
N GLN A 23 5.37 -15.23 -11.94
CA GLN A 23 4.54 -16.32 -11.44
C GLN A 23 3.99 -17.25 -12.55
N LYS A 24 4.09 -16.86 -13.83
CA LYS A 24 3.62 -17.68 -14.98
C LYS A 24 4.70 -18.56 -15.63
N ILE A 25 5.96 -18.53 -15.23
CA ILE A 25 7.08 -19.11 -16.01
C ILE A 25 7.96 -20.10 -15.24
N GLU A 26 7.87 -20.21 -13.92
CA GLU A 26 8.66 -21.21 -13.20
C GLU A 26 7.91 -22.54 -13.10
N ASN A 27 8.43 -23.58 -13.76
CA ASN A 27 8.00 -24.96 -13.52
C ASN A 27 8.38 -25.33 -12.09
N TYR A 28 7.38 -25.49 -11.23
CA TYR A 28 7.58 -25.91 -9.86
C TYR A 28 8.06 -27.35 -9.81
N LYS A 29 9.26 -27.58 -9.33
CA LYS A 29 9.84 -28.92 -9.21
C LYS A 29 9.30 -29.64 -7.98
N ILE A 30 8.74 -30.82 -8.19
CA ILE A 30 8.25 -31.71 -7.12
C ILE A 30 8.97 -33.06 -7.14
N GLY A 31 9.19 -33.62 -5.95
CA GLY A 31 9.74 -34.98 -5.82
C GLY A 31 8.66 -36.05 -5.78
N LEU A 32 8.88 -37.17 -6.48
CA LEU A 32 8.00 -38.34 -6.47
C LEU A 32 8.81 -39.60 -6.21
N ASN A 33 8.29 -40.55 -5.41
CA ASN A 33 8.88 -41.86 -5.21
C ASN A 33 8.30 -42.93 -6.15
N TYR A 34 7.50 -42.54 -7.13
CA TYR A 34 6.81 -43.41 -8.08
C TYR A 34 6.75 -42.74 -9.46
N GLU A 35 6.67 -43.56 -10.50
CA GLU A 35 6.48 -43.08 -11.87
C GLU A 35 4.99 -42.78 -12.12
N LEU A 36 4.72 -41.61 -12.73
CA LEU A 36 3.37 -41.22 -13.10
C LEU A 36 2.87 -42.03 -14.29
N THR A 37 1.63 -42.50 -14.20
CA THR A 37 0.92 -43.05 -15.34
C THR A 37 0.61 -41.98 -16.38
N GLU A 38 0.28 -42.37 -17.63
CA GLU A 38 -0.09 -41.38 -18.67
C GLU A 38 -1.27 -40.50 -18.26
N LYS A 39 -2.23 -41.07 -17.52
CA LYS A 39 -3.37 -40.28 -17.03
C LYS A 39 -3.03 -39.34 -15.90
N GLU A 40 -2.13 -39.73 -15.01
CA GLU A 40 -1.60 -38.87 -13.95
C GLU A 40 -0.81 -37.70 -14.53
N LYS A 41 -0.03 -37.93 -15.60
CA LYS A 41 0.70 -36.85 -16.32
C LYS A 41 -0.26 -35.86 -16.99
N GLU A 42 -1.37 -36.35 -17.56
CA GLU A 42 -2.37 -35.51 -18.20
C GLU A 42 -3.11 -34.61 -17.19
N LEU A 43 -3.31 -35.09 -15.97
CA LEU A 43 -4.00 -34.37 -14.90
C LEU A 43 -3.09 -33.42 -14.12
N LEU A 44 -1.79 -33.68 -14.16
CA LEU A 44 -0.82 -32.81 -13.50
C LEU A 44 -0.69 -31.47 -14.27
N SER A 45 -0.70 -30.36 -13.56
CA SER A 45 -0.53 -29.03 -14.16
C SER A 45 0.77 -28.94 -14.97
N ASN A 46 0.73 -28.27 -16.12
CA ASN A 46 1.92 -27.99 -16.93
C ASN A 46 2.96 -27.09 -16.22
N GLU A 47 2.58 -26.47 -15.13
CA GLU A 47 3.44 -25.64 -14.29
C GLU A 47 4.26 -26.47 -13.29
N ILE A 48 3.98 -27.78 -13.19
CA ILE A 48 4.68 -28.70 -12.28
C ILE A 48 5.60 -29.63 -13.07
N GLU A 49 6.88 -29.63 -12.71
CA GLU A 49 7.91 -30.53 -13.22
C GLU A 49 8.16 -31.65 -12.20
N PRO A 50 7.68 -32.89 -12.44
CA PRO A 50 7.90 -34.00 -11.54
C PRO A 50 9.32 -34.58 -11.70
N ILE A 51 10.01 -34.77 -10.58
CA ILE A 51 11.32 -35.43 -10.53
C ILE A 51 11.18 -36.73 -9.73
N TYR A 52 11.60 -37.83 -10.35
CA TYR A 52 11.55 -39.15 -9.72
C TYR A 52 12.80 -39.40 -8.86
N TYR A 53 12.60 -39.97 -7.67
CA TYR A 53 13.65 -40.35 -6.73
C TYR A 53 13.50 -41.80 -6.29
N ASP A 54 14.53 -42.60 -6.45
CA ASP A 54 14.55 -44.01 -6.03
C ASP A 54 14.53 -44.19 -4.49
N LYS A 55 14.99 -43.19 -3.75
CA LYS A 55 15.10 -43.23 -2.28
C LYS A 55 14.47 -42.01 -1.66
N ILE A 56 13.67 -42.21 -0.62
CA ILE A 56 12.98 -41.16 0.14
C ILE A 56 13.99 -40.19 0.75
N GLU A 57 15.14 -40.69 1.26
CA GLU A 57 16.16 -39.85 1.90
C GLU A 57 16.75 -38.81 0.93
N LEU A 58 16.92 -39.18 -0.37
CA LEU A 58 17.43 -38.26 -1.39
C LEU A 58 16.38 -37.16 -1.71
N MET A 59 15.13 -37.53 -1.72
CA MET A 59 14.02 -36.58 -1.96
C MET A 59 13.86 -35.59 -0.80
N GLU A 60 13.96 -36.10 0.45
CA GLU A 60 13.96 -35.23 1.64
C GLU A 60 15.18 -34.29 1.68
N GLN A 61 16.33 -34.77 1.20
CA GLN A 61 17.53 -33.92 1.10
C GLN A 61 17.36 -32.85 0.04
N ALA A 62 16.86 -33.17 -1.15
CA ALA A 62 16.56 -32.22 -2.21
C ALA A 62 15.53 -31.15 -1.77
N TYR A 63 14.56 -31.55 -0.94
CA TYR A 63 13.63 -30.60 -0.33
C TYR A 63 14.32 -29.62 0.65
N LYS A 64 15.23 -30.16 1.51
CA LYS A 64 16.01 -29.32 2.44
C LYS A 64 16.95 -28.37 1.70
N ASP A 65 17.54 -28.84 0.60
CA ASP A 65 18.45 -28.06 -0.25
C ASP A 65 17.69 -27.09 -1.19
N LYS A 66 16.35 -27.06 -1.11
CA LYS A 66 15.45 -26.23 -1.93
C LYS A 66 15.56 -26.49 -3.45
N GLU A 67 15.96 -27.70 -3.83
CA GLU A 67 15.95 -28.13 -5.23
C GLU A 67 14.54 -28.49 -5.71
N ILE A 68 13.66 -28.90 -4.78
CA ILE A 68 12.23 -29.19 -4.99
C ILE A 68 11.39 -28.43 -3.96
N ILE A 69 10.18 -28.04 -4.33
CA ILE A 69 9.26 -27.22 -3.50
C ILE A 69 8.35 -28.09 -2.64
N ALA A 70 8.00 -29.25 -3.13
CA ALA A 70 7.16 -30.24 -2.45
C ALA A 70 7.56 -31.63 -2.88
N TYR A 71 7.10 -32.65 -2.13
CA TYR A 71 7.24 -34.05 -2.58
C TYR A 71 6.05 -34.90 -2.15
N ILE A 72 5.78 -35.96 -2.92
CA ILE A 72 4.73 -36.94 -2.66
C ILE A 72 5.34 -38.28 -2.42
N ILE A 73 4.97 -38.94 -1.32
CA ILE A 73 5.27 -40.33 -1.04
C ILE A 73 3.98 -41.13 -1.24
N LYS A 74 4.01 -41.99 -2.22
CA LYS A 74 2.92 -42.98 -2.49
C LYS A 74 3.25 -44.29 -1.79
N ASP A 75 2.30 -44.74 -0.96
CA ASP A 75 2.30 -46.04 -0.32
C ASP A 75 0.97 -46.73 -0.65
N GLU A 76 0.99 -47.71 -1.54
CA GLU A 76 -0.19 -48.34 -2.13
C GLU A 76 -1.16 -47.31 -2.72
N ASN A 77 -2.28 -47.05 -2.03
CA ASN A 77 -3.33 -46.10 -2.43
C ASN A 77 -3.30 -44.80 -1.58
N ILE A 78 -2.28 -44.62 -0.74
CA ILE A 78 -2.15 -43.43 0.13
C ILE A 78 -1.08 -42.54 -0.46
N TYR A 79 -1.46 -41.30 -0.72
CA TYR A 79 -0.56 -40.26 -1.22
C TYR A 79 -0.31 -39.25 -0.10
N ASN A 80 0.91 -39.20 0.41
CA ASN A 80 1.33 -38.26 1.44
C ASN A 80 2.05 -37.08 0.79
N ILE A 81 1.47 -35.89 0.86
CA ILE A 81 2.05 -34.65 0.34
C ILE A 81 2.83 -33.96 1.46
N TYR A 82 4.08 -33.62 1.18
CA TYR A 82 4.96 -32.87 2.07
C TYR A 82 5.34 -31.54 1.41
N ASN A 83 4.90 -30.45 1.99
CA ASN A 83 5.14 -29.09 1.49
C ASN A 83 5.22 -28.08 2.64
N ASN A 84 5.64 -26.86 2.34
CA ASN A 84 5.53 -25.73 3.24
C ASN A 84 4.41 -24.79 2.76
N SER A 85 3.18 -25.01 3.21
CA SER A 85 2.01 -24.20 2.84
C SER A 85 2.06 -22.74 3.36
N GLN A 86 3.06 -22.39 4.19
CA GLN A 86 3.28 -21.01 4.64
C GLN A 86 4.15 -20.21 3.66
N SER A 87 4.85 -20.87 2.74
CA SER A 87 5.54 -20.19 1.64
C SER A 87 4.58 -19.98 0.46
N GLU A 88 4.80 -18.92 -0.31
CA GLU A 88 3.97 -18.59 -1.47
C GLU A 88 3.98 -19.72 -2.50
N ASP A 89 5.16 -20.16 -2.93
CA ASP A 89 5.33 -21.27 -3.87
C ASP A 89 4.76 -22.60 -3.36
N GLY A 90 5.01 -22.90 -2.06
CA GLY A 90 4.45 -24.10 -1.44
C GLY A 90 2.93 -24.11 -1.37
N SER A 91 2.29 -22.97 -1.16
CA SER A 91 0.84 -22.82 -1.18
C SER A 91 0.25 -23.07 -2.58
N ILE A 92 0.88 -22.51 -3.61
CA ILE A 92 0.48 -22.68 -5.02
C ILE A 92 0.63 -24.16 -5.43
N VAL A 93 1.79 -24.75 -5.19
CA VAL A 93 2.07 -26.15 -5.48
C VAL A 93 1.10 -27.07 -4.74
N ASN A 94 0.80 -26.81 -3.48
CA ASN A 94 -0.15 -27.60 -2.70
C ASN A 94 -1.55 -27.58 -3.32
N ALA A 95 -2.04 -26.42 -3.78
CA ALA A 95 -3.31 -26.31 -4.45
C ALA A 95 -3.35 -27.14 -5.75
N HIS A 96 -2.29 -27.10 -6.57
CA HIS A 96 -2.18 -27.91 -7.77
C HIS A 96 -2.12 -29.41 -7.47
N LEU A 97 -1.38 -29.82 -6.44
CA LEU A 97 -1.28 -31.24 -6.06
C LEU A 97 -2.59 -31.80 -5.52
N ILE A 98 -3.33 -31.02 -4.71
CA ILE A 98 -4.67 -31.42 -4.24
C ILE A 98 -5.61 -31.58 -5.42
N SER A 99 -5.65 -30.59 -6.33
CA SER A 99 -6.50 -30.65 -7.53
C SER A 99 -6.18 -31.84 -8.43
N TYR A 100 -4.90 -32.14 -8.60
CA TYR A 100 -4.43 -33.30 -9.33
C TYR A 100 -4.92 -34.62 -8.69
N LEU A 101 -4.73 -34.80 -7.37
CA LEU A 101 -5.12 -36.03 -6.68
C LEU A 101 -6.65 -36.19 -6.62
N GLU A 102 -7.40 -35.11 -6.45
CA GLU A 102 -8.88 -35.16 -6.53
C GLU A 102 -9.36 -35.51 -7.93
N GLY A 103 -8.74 -34.95 -8.98
CA GLY A 103 -9.01 -35.31 -10.37
C GLY A 103 -8.70 -36.77 -10.67
N TYR A 104 -7.57 -37.27 -10.19
CA TYR A 104 -7.16 -38.65 -10.36
C TYR A 104 -8.09 -39.63 -9.61
N ASN A 105 -8.47 -39.31 -8.38
CA ASN A 105 -9.45 -40.10 -7.61
C ASN A 105 -10.81 -40.15 -8.30
N THR A 106 -11.25 -39.05 -8.88
CA THR A 106 -12.48 -38.99 -9.67
C THR A 106 -12.38 -39.90 -10.92
N TYR A 107 -11.25 -39.85 -11.62
CA TYR A 107 -11.00 -40.70 -12.80
C TYR A 107 -11.05 -42.19 -12.42
N LEU A 108 -10.36 -42.60 -11.35
CA LEU A 108 -10.39 -43.99 -10.88
C LEU A 108 -11.82 -44.46 -10.51
N GLY A 109 -12.58 -43.58 -9.88
CA GLY A 109 -14.01 -43.86 -9.59
C GLY A 109 -14.84 -44.06 -10.85
N GLN A 110 -14.63 -43.22 -11.87
CA GLN A 110 -15.32 -43.37 -13.17
C GLN A 110 -14.92 -44.66 -13.90
N GLU A 111 -13.62 -44.97 -13.93
CA GLU A 111 -13.11 -46.21 -14.54
C GLU A 111 -13.73 -47.45 -13.89
N TYR A 112 -13.80 -47.49 -12.55
CA TYR A 112 -14.46 -48.57 -11.81
C TYR A 112 -15.92 -48.72 -12.15
N LEU A 113 -16.66 -47.63 -12.28
CA LEU A 113 -18.07 -47.64 -12.63
C LEU A 113 -18.30 -48.12 -14.07
N LEU A 114 -17.45 -47.72 -15.02
CA LEU A 114 -17.47 -48.18 -16.41
C LEU A 114 -17.19 -49.68 -16.51
N ASP A 115 -16.20 -50.20 -15.77
CA ASP A 115 -15.88 -51.63 -15.71
C ASP A 115 -17.07 -52.46 -15.20
N LYS A 116 -17.89 -51.88 -14.32
CA LYS A 116 -19.13 -52.49 -13.82
C LYS A 116 -20.35 -52.29 -14.73
N ASN A 117 -20.20 -51.71 -15.91
CA ASN A 117 -21.29 -51.34 -16.83
C ASN A 117 -22.36 -50.45 -16.19
N ILE A 118 -21.96 -49.57 -15.28
CA ILE A 118 -22.86 -48.60 -14.66
C ILE A 118 -22.86 -47.33 -15.51
N ASP A 119 -24.06 -46.84 -15.85
CA ASP A 119 -24.23 -45.62 -16.62
C ASP A 119 -23.80 -44.41 -15.82
N LEU A 120 -22.66 -43.79 -16.21
CA LEU A 120 -22.06 -42.65 -15.54
C LEU A 120 -23.00 -41.44 -15.49
N SER A 121 -23.87 -41.26 -16.48
CA SER A 121 -24.82 -40.16 -16.55
C SER A 121 -25.86 -40.17 -15.42
N LYS A 122 -26.09 -41.35 -14.83
CA LYS A 122 -27.02 -41.56 -13.70
C LYS A 122 -26.34 -41.39 -12.34
N VAL A 123 -25.03 -41.54 -12.30
CA VAL A 123 -24.22 -41.44 -11.05
C VAL A 123 -23.63 -40.07 -10.88
N TYR A 124 -23.08 -39.51 -11.96
CA TYR A 124 -22.51 -38.18 -11.97
C TYR A 124 -23.49 -37.19 -12.60
N HIS A 125 -23.99 -36.25 -11.83
CA HIS A 125 -24.65 -35.07 -12.37
C HIS A 125 -23.56 -34.16 -12.93
N ASN A 126 -23.46 -34.11 -14.27
CA ASN A 126 -22.54 -33.18 -14.92
C ASN A 126 -22.95 -31.74 -14.61
N ILE A 127 -22.27 -31.11 -13.67
CA ILE A 127 -22.37 -29.68 -13.42
C ILE A 127 -21.43 -29.04 -14.41
N THR A 128 -21.96 -28.23 -15.33
CA THR A 128 -21.15 -27.35 -16.16
C THR A 128 -21.07 -26.04 -15.45
N TYR A 129 -19.87 -25.58 -15.11
CA TYR A 129 -19.64 -24.25 -14.55
C TYR A 129 -18.81 -23.43 -15.53
N TYR A 130 -19.13 -22.16 -15.60
CA TYR A 130 -18.34 -21.18 -16.32
C TYR A 130 -17.74 -20.25 -15.28
N ASN A 131 -16.42 -20.19 -15.23
CA ASN A 131 -15.73 -19.17 -14.46
C ASN A 131 -15.71 -17.90 -15.31
N ASN A 132 -16.68 -17.01 -15.08
CA ASN A 132 -16.69 -15.71 -15.72
C ASN A 132 -15.86 -14.78 -14.84
N GLU A 133 -14.65 -14.45 -15.26
CA GLU A 133 -13.89 -13.38 -14.64
C GLU A 133 -14.67 -12.07 -14.83
N ILE A 134 -15.26 -11.60 -13.75
CA ILE A 134 -15.70 -10.22 -13.67
C ILE A 134 -14.42 -9.41 -13.47
N ALA A 135 -14.17 -8.45 -14.35
CA ALA A 135 -13.03 -7.54 -14.22
C ALA A 135 -13.03 -6.99 -12.79
N GLY A 136 -12.18 -7.53 -11.95
CA GLY A 136 -12.01 -7.16 -10.56
C GLY A 136 -10.89 -6.13 -10.47
N GLU A 137 -10.93 -5.31 -9.44
CA GLU A 137 -9.86 -4.37 -9.15
C GLU A 137 -8.57 -5.17 -8.88
N SER A 138 -7.51 -4.86 -9.63
CA SER A 138 -6.19 -5.42 -9.35
C SER A 138 -5.71 -4.95 -7.97
N VAL A 139 -5.44 -5.89 -7.07
CA VAL A 139 -4.94 -5.59 -5.73
C VAL A 139 -3.64 -4.78 -5.81
N PHE A 140 -2.74 -5.15 -6.71
CA PHE A 140 -1.47 -4.44 -6.89
C PHE A 140 -1.66 -3.05 -7.48
N GLY A 141 -2.57 -2.87 -8.43
CA GLY A 141 -2.87 -1.56 -9.00
C GLY A 141 -3.42 -0.59 -7.95
N ASN A 142 -4.32 -1.04 -7.08
CA ASN A 142 -4.84 -0.23 -5.96
C ASN A 142 -3.74 0.12 -4.96
N GLN A 143 -2.79 -0.78 -4.67
CA GLN A 143 -1.64 -0.50 -3.81
C GLN A 143 -0.75 0.61 -4.37
N VAL A 144 -0.48 0.62 -5.69
CA VAL A 144 0.33 1.69 -6.31
C VAL A 144 -0.39 3.04 -6.24
N ILE A 145 -1.71 3.08 -6.43
CA ILE A 145 -2.51 4.30 -6.26
C ILE A 145 -2.36 4.84 -4.84
N LEU A 146 -2.53 3.98 -3.84
CA LEU A 146 -2.37 4.34 -2.44
C LEU A 146 -0.96 4.86 -2.12
N MET A 147 0.06 4.23 -2.69
CA MET A 147 1.45 4.69 -2.57
C MET A 147 1.62 6.10 -3.16
N ALA A 148 1.06 6.39 -4.34
CA ALA A 148 1.12 7.71 -4.97
C ALA A 148 0.47 8.79 -4.09
N VAL A 149 -0.68 8.49 -3.48
CA VAL A 149 -1.36 9.38 -2.52
C VAL A 149 -0.48 9.61 -1.30
N THR A 150 0.02 8.53 -0.68
CA THR A 150 0.85 8.61 0.53
C THR A 150 2.12 9.42 0.30
N PHE A 151 2.81 9.24 -0.84
CA PHE A 151 4.00 10.01 -1.17
C PHE A 151 3.70 11.48 -1.46
N THR A 152 2.53 11.79 -2.01
CA THR A 152 2.10 13.18 -2.19
C THR A 152 1.89 13.86 -0.84
N VAL A 153 1.18 13.22 0.07
CA VAL A 153 0.96 13.71 1.45
C VAL A 153 2.28 13.82 2.22
N MET A 154 3.17 12.82 2.07
CA MET A 154 4.52 12.84 2.66
C MET A 154 5.38 14.00 2.13
N ALA A 155 5.31 14.29 0.83
CA ALA A 155 6.04 15.42 0.24
C ALA A 155 5.61 16.76 0.84
N ILE A 156 4.29 16.95 1.04
CA ILE A 156 3.75 18.14 1.72
C ILE A 156 4.24 18.20 3.17
N THR A 157 4.18 17.08 3.90
CA THR A 157 4.65 16.98 5.29
C THR A 157 6.13 17.33 5.43
N LEU A 158 6.98 16.75 4.59
CA LEU A 158 8.42 17.05 4.60
C LEU A 158 8.70 18.52 4.29
N THR A 159 7.96 19.13 3.36
CA THR A 159 8.08 20.57 3.08
C THR A 159 7.68 21.39 4.29
N ALA A 160 6.59 21.04 4.98
CA ALA A 160 6.17 21.72 6.21
C ALA A 160 7.22 21.55 7.32
N ILE A 161 7.81 20.36 7.49
CA ILE A 161 8.88 20.09 8.45
C ILE A 161 10.11 20.98 8.17
N TYR A 162 10.62 20.98 6.94
CA TYR A 162 11.80 21.77 6.58
C TYR A 162 11.56 23.27 6.74
N THR A 163 10.45 23.77 6.20
CA THR A 163 10.15 25.21 6.24
C THR A 163 9.88 25.68 7.67
N SER A 164 9.16 24.89 8.49
CA SER A 164 8.92 25.25 9.89
C SER A 164 10.19 25.23 10.73
N THR A 165 11.06 24.24 10.53
CA THR A 165 12.35 24.14 11.21
C THR A 165 13.24 25.34 10.87
N ASP A 166 13.34 25.68 9.57
CA ASP A 166 14.19 26.80 9.13
C ASP A 166 13.69 28.17 9.62
N THR A 167 12.38 28.40 9.54
CA THR A 167 11.76 29.69 9.94
C THR A 167 11.57 29.84 11.44
N THR A 168 11.79 28.81 12.27
CA THR A 168 11.67 28.87 13.73
C THR A 168 12.99 28.58 14.42
N ALA A 169 13.34 27.32 14.61
CA ALA A 169 14.56 26.91 15.30
C ALA A 169 15.82 27.34 14.54
N GLY A 170 15.82 27.34 13.20
CA GLY A 170 16.92 27.81 12.38
C GLY A 170 17.20 29.32 12.56
N GLU A 171 16.18 30.15 12.71
CA GLU A 171 16.34 31.56 12.98
C GLU A 171 16.85 31.83 14.42
N LYS A 172 16.45 31.02 15.41
CA LYS A 172 17.01 31.07 16.75
C LYS A 172 18.51 30.75 16.75
N GLU A 173 18.88 29.65 16.09
CA GLU A 173 20.27 29.19 16.02
C GLU A 173 21.19 30.19 15.32
N ARG A 174 20.69 30.90 14.29
CA ARG A 174 21.41 31.95 13.58
C ARG A 174 21.41 33.32 14.28
N GLY A 175 20.66 33.48 15.38
CA GLY A 175 20.50 34.75 16.08
C GLY A 175 19.65 35.79 15.34
N THR A 176 19.05 35.44 14.20
CA THR A 176 18.23 36.36 13.39
C THR A 176 16.88 36.66 14.02
N LEU A 177 16.39 35.79 14.92
CA LEU A 177 15.14 36.03 15.65
C LEU A 177 15.21 37.27 16.52
N GLU A 178 16.36 37.54 17.18
CA GLU A 178 16.57 38.74 18.00
C GLU A 178 16.42 40.01 17.15
N THR A 179 17.02 40.02 15.96
CA THR A 179 16.90 41.12 15.02
C THR A 179 15.45 41.33 14.57
N MET A 180 14.70 40.26 14.31
CA MET A 180 13.28 40.35 13.92
C MET A 180 12.41 40.93 15.05
N LEU A 181 12.76 40.68 16.30
CA LEU A 181 12.04 41.22 17.47
C LEU A 181 12.27 42.71 17.69
N THR A 182 13.26 43.33 17.04
CA THR A 182 13.48 44.81 17.09
C THR A 182 12.53 45.58 16.17
N PHE A 183 11.88 44.89 15.20
CA PHE A 183 10.89 45.53 14.34
C PHE A 183 9.60 45.86 15.12
N PRO A 184 8.89 46.92 14.76
CA PRO A 184 7.64 47.34 15.42
C PRO A 184 6.44 46.45 15.00
N LEU A 185 6.61 45.14 15.09
CA LEU A 185 5.59 44.11 14.74
C LEU A 185 5.06 43.45 16.02
N LYS A 186 3.76 43.18 16.03
CA LYS A 186 3.19 42.34 17.11
C LYS A 186 3.69 40.89 16.97
N ARG A 187 4.01 40.23 18.06
CA ARG A 187 4.45 38.83 18.09
C ARG A 187 3.48 37.90 17.35
N ARG A 188 2.16 38.19 17.42
CA ARG A 188 1.12 37.47 16.68
C ARG A 188 1.29 37.61 15.16
N GLU A 189 1.64 38.78 14.67
CA GLU A 189 1.82 39.02 13.22
C GLU A 189 3.05 38.28 12.71
N LEU A 190 4.12 38.23 13.50
CA LEU A 190 5.33 37.50 13.21
C LEU A 190 5.05 36.00 13.04
N ILE A 191 4.36 35.37 14.00
CA ILE A 191 4.08 33.93 13.95
C ILE A 191 3.09 33.57 12.84
N LEU A 192 2.07 34.40 12.59
CA LEU A 192 1.13 34.20 11.49
C LEU A 192 1.83 34.37 10.13
N GLY A 193 2.79 35.29 10.00
CA GLY A 193 3.61 35.43 8.80
C GLY A 193 4.46 34.15 8.52
N LYS A 194 5.09 33.62 9.58
CA LYS A 194 5.85 32.36 9.48
C LYS A 194 4.92 31.19 9.07
N TYR A 195 3.76 31.07 9.72
CA TYR A 195 2.78 30.07 9.36
C TYR A 195 2.33 30.19 7.90
N ALA A 196 2.04 31.41 7.43
CA ALA A 196 1.69 31.66 6.04
C ALA A 196 2.81 31.24 5.07
N ALA A 197 4.08 31.51 5.39
CA ALA A 197 5.22 31.08 4.58
C ALA A 197 5.29 29.53 4.45
N ILE A 198 5.07 28.80 5.55
CA ILE A 198 5.03 27.34 5.55
C ILE A 198 3.88 26.82 4.70
N VAL A 199 2.69 27.41 4.86
CA VAL A 199 1.50 27.06 4.08
C VAL A 199 1.71 27.28 2.57
N ILE A 200 2.26 28.43 2.19
CA ILE A 200 2.55 28.76 0.78
C ILE A 200 3.52 27.73 0.18
N SER A 201 4.60 27.39 0.89
CA SER A 201 5.55 26.37 0.47
C SER A 201 4.88 25.00 0.32
N GLY A 202 3.98 24.65 1.24
CA GLY A 202 3.18 23.43 1.19
C GLY A 202 2.21 23.40 -0.01
N ILE A 203 1.54 24.52 -0.31
CA ILE A 203 0.63 24.64 -1.47
C ILE A 203 1.40 24.51 -2.80
N ILE A 204 2.58 25.06 -2.91
CA ILE A 204 3.44 24.89 -4.09
C ILE A 204 3.81 23.41 -4.24
N THR A 205 4.21 22.75 -3.15
CA THR A 205 4.53 21.31 -3.15
C THR A 205 3.30 20.47 -3.50
N LEU A 206 2.12 20.81 -3.00
CA LEU A 206 0.85 20.19 -3.33
C LEU A 206 0.57 20.28 -4.84
N ALA A 207 0.66 21.48 -5.42
CA ALA A 207 0.40 21.68 -6.84
C ALA A 207 1.33 20.83 -7.72
N ILE A 208 2.62 20.81 -7.41
CA ILE A 208 3.61 20.00 -8.13
C ILE A 208 3.34 18.49 -7.87
N GLY A 209 3.11 18.09 -6.63
CA GLY A 209 2.89 16.69 -6.25
C GLY A 209 1.66 16.08 -6.92
N VAL A 210 0.52 16.77 -6.87
CA VAL A 210 -0.72 16.32 -7.51
C VAL A 210 -0.55 16.22 -9.04
N THR A 211 0.07 17.21 -9.66
CA THR A 211 0.33 17.18 -11.10
C THR A 211 1.18 15.98 -11.50
N LEU A 212 2.29 15.75 -10.77
CA LEU A 212 3.19 14.63 -11.04
C LEU A 212 2.52 13.28 -10.74
N SER A 213 1.68 13.18 -9.71
CA SER A 213 0.92 11.96 -9.41
C SER A 213 -0.07 11.64 -10.53
N ILE A 214 -0.83 12.62 -11.02
CA ILE A 214 -1.78 12.42 -12.14
C ILE A 214 -1.04 11.98 -13.40
N VAL A 215 0.06 12.63 -13.75
CA VAL A 215 0.86 12.28 -14.93
C VAL A 215 1.45 10.87 -14.82
N SER A 216 1.98 10.51 -13.66
CA SER A 216 2.55 9.17 -13.45
C SER A 216 1.48 8.08 -13.48
N LEU A 217 0.33 8.27 -12.85
CA LEU A 217 -0.78 7.32 -12.88
C LEU A 217 -1.38 7.19 -14.29
N TRP A 218 -1.47 8.28 -15.04
CA TRP A 218 -1.89 8.22 -16.45
C TRP A 218 -0.88 7.43 -17.31
N TYR A 219 0.41 7.63 -17.09
CA TYR A 219 1.46 6.90 -17.79
C TYR A 219 1.41 5.40 -17.50
N VAL A 220 1.37 5.00 -16.23
CA VAL A 220 1.38 3.59 -15.85
C VAL A 220 0.11 2.87 -16.28
N LYS A 221 -1.06 3.52 -16.22
CA LYS A 221 -2.32 2.96 -16.71
C LYS A 221 -2.25 2.56 -18.20
N ASN A 222 -1.52 3.31 -19.02
CA ASN A 222 -1.44 3.05 -20.46
C ASN A 222 -0.33 2.07 -20.86
N ASN A 223 0.59 1.74 -19.94
CA ASN A 223 1.78 0.95 -20.27
C ASN A 223 1.92 -0.36 -19.48
N PHE A 224 1.10 -0.58 -18.43
CA PHE A 224 1.23 -1.73 -17.54
C PHE A 224 -0.11 -2.47 -17.41
N SER A 225 -0.07 -3.78 -17.63
CA SER A 225 -1.26 -4.65 -17.62
C SER A 225 -1.88 -4.84 -16.23
N ILE A 226 -1.12 -4.60 -15.16
CA ILE A 226 -1.65 -4.67 -13.77
C ILE A 226 -2.78 -3.67 -13.51
N TYR A 227 -2.95 -2.66 -14.38
CA TYR A 227 -4.04 -1.67 -14.28
C TYR A 227 -5.23 -2.00 -15.19
N ASP A 228 -5.20 -3.12 -15.90
CA ASP A 228 -6.33 -3.56 -16.73
C ASP A 228 -7.52 -3.87 -15.81
N GLY A 229 -8.67 -3.27 -16.12
CA GLY A 229 -9.88 -3.38 -15.31
C GLY A 229 -10.03 -2.37 -14.17
N ILE A 230 -8.97 -1.62 -13.80
CA ILE A 230 -9.09 -0.55 -12.80
C ILE A 230 -9.76 0.68 -13.42
N ILE A 231 -10.87 1.07 -12.84
CA ILE A 231 -11.57 2.32 -13.21
C ILE A 231 -11.01 3.45 -12.37
N PHE A 232 -10.11 4.24 -12.96
CA PHE A 232 -9.69 5.49 -12.31
C PHE A 232 -10.80 6.52 -12.44
N ASN A 233 -11.49 6.80 -11.35
CA ASN A 233 -12.52 7.85 -11.31
C ASN A 233 -11.89 9.26 -11.24
N ILE A 234 -10.98 9.56 -12.15
CA ILE A 234 -10.33 10.87 -12.26
C ILE A 234 -11.23 11.80 -13.09
N ASN A 235 -12.32 12.24 -12.53
CA ASN A 235 -13.15 13.29 -13.09
C ASN A 235 -12.85 14.65 -12.41
N PHE A 236 -13.33 15.73 -13.00
CA PHE A 236 -13.08 17.09 -12.49
C PHE A 236 -13.54 17.28 -11.04
N LEU A 237 -14.66 16.69 -10.65
CA LEU A 237 -15.20 16.79 -9.29
C LEU A 237 -14.27 16.08 -8.28
N ASN A 238 -13.77 14.89 -8.61
CA ASN A 238 -12.89 14.12 -7.73
C ASN A 238 -11.56 14.83 -7.53
N ILE A 239 -10.96 15.35 -8.62
CA ILE A 239 -9.72 16.14 -8.52
C ILE A 239 -9.95 17.38 -7.64
N PHE A 240 -11.08 18.07 -7.81
CA PHE A 240 -11.41 19.24 -7.01
C PHE A 240 -11.57 18.90 -5.53
N LEU A 241 -12.24 17.78 -5.19
CA LEU A 241 -12.37 17.31 -3.81
C LEU A 241 -11.02 16.94 -3.20
N ILE A 242 -10.18 16.21 -3.94
CA ILE A 242 -8.82 15.85 -3.50
C ILE A 242 -7.99 17.09 -3.20
N ILE A 243 -8.02 18.10 -4.08
CA ILE A 243 -7.28 19.35 -3.88
C ILE A 243 -7.77 20.07 -2.61
N ILE A 244 -9.08 20.15 -2.37
CA ILE A 244 -9.62 20.76 -1.16
C ILE A 244 -9.11 20.01 0.08
N ILE A 245 -9.20 18.69 0.11
CA ILE A 245 -8.75 17.88 1.24
C ILE A 245 -7.25 18.09 1.49
N LEU A 246 -6.44 18.12 0.44
CA LEU A 246 -4.99 18.37 0.55
C LEU A 246 -4.66 19.80 1.00
N ILE A 247 -5.48 20.79 0.67
CA ILE A 247 -5.33 22.16 1.21
C ILE A 247 -5.57 22.16 2.72
N PHE A 248 -6.65 21.53 3.20
CA PHE A 248 -6.91 21.42 4.64
C PHE A 248 -5.82 20.62 5.36
N TYR A 249 -5.32 19.56 4.74
CA TYR A 249 -4.17 18.82 5.23
C TYR A 249 -2.93 19.72 5.36
N THR A 250 -2.62 20.51 4.32
CA THR A 250 -1.45 21.43 4.32
C THR A 250 -1.56 22.47 5.43
N LEU A 251 -2.74 23.06 5.61
CA LEU A 251 -3.01 24.01 6.69
C LEU A 251 -2.80 23.36 8.07
N PHE A 252 -3.34 22.16 8.27
CA PHE A 252 -3.22 21.42 9.52
C PHE A 252 -1.77 21.05 9.83
N VAL A 253 -1.05 20.39 8.90
CA VAL A 253 0.31 19.93 9.13
C VAL A 253 1.29 21.10 9.31
N SER A 254 1.09 22.22 8.60
CA SER A 254 1.86 23.44 8.79
C SER A 254 1.70 24.00 10.20
N GLY A 255 0.48 24.02 10.73
CA GLY A 255 0.19 24.46 12.10
C GLY A 255 0.80 23.53 13.14
N LEU A 256 0.77 22.22 12.91
CA LEU A 256 1.38 21.23 13.79
C LEU A 256 2.91 21.37 13.80
N CYS A 257 3.53 21.46 12.61
CA CYS A 257 4.98 21.57 12.49
C CYS A 257 5.53 22.86 13.12
N ILE A 258 4.90 24.03 12.87
CA ILE A 258 5.35 25.28 13.48
C ILE A 258 5.18 25.27 15.00
N SER A 259 4.11 24.64 15.50
CA SER A 259 3.87 24.51 16.94
C SER A 259 4.98 23.73 17.63
N ILE A 260 5.42 22.61 17.05
CA ILE A 260 6.49 21.78 17.63
C ILE A 260 7.86 22.43 17.45
N ALA A 261 8.18 22.89 16.23
CA ALA A 261 9.49 23.49 15.91
C ALA A 261 9.80 24.73 16.73
N SER A 262 8.77 25.47 17.15
CA SER A 262 8.95 26.71 17.95
C SER A 262 9.54 26.46 19.35
N PHE A 263 9.41 25.23 19.90
CA PHE A 263 9.99 24.90 21.21
C PHE A 263 11.45 24.45 21.13
N SER A 264 11.96 24.16 19.94
CA SER A 264 13.35 23.71 19.76
C SER A 264 14.31 24.86 19.71
N LYS A 265 15.55 24.61 20.16
CA LYS A 265 16.65 25.62 20.19
C LYS A 265 17.47 25.57 18.91
N THR A 266 17.69 24.39 18.36
CA THR A 266 18.52 24.18 17.19
C THR A 266 17.73 23.56 16.04
N PHE A 267 18.22 23.75 14.82
CA PHE A 267 17.66 23.17 13.62
C PHE A 267 17.56 21.64 13.74
N LYS A 268 18.61 20.99 14.24
CA LYS A 268 18.67 19.53 14.41
C LYS A 268 17.65 19.01 15.43
N GLU A 269 17.48 19.72 16.55
CA GLU A 269 16.50 19.38 17.59
C GLU A 269 15.08 19.44 17.03
N ALA A 270 14.72 20.52 16.31
CA ALA A 270 13.42 20.67 15.68
C ALA A 270 13.16 19.57 14.64
N GLN A 271 14.14 19.27 13.79
CA GLN A 271 14.01 18.22 12.79
C GLN A 271 13.78 16.84 13.44
N THR A 272 14.50 16.54 14.52
CA THR A 272 14.32 15.27 15.25
C THR A 272 12.94 15.19 15.91
N ALA A 273 12.46 16.29 16.52
CA ALA A 273 11.14 16.36 17.16
C ALA A 273 9.99 16.21 16.14
N LEU A 274 10.21 16.62 14.89
CA LEU A 274 9.21 16.55 13.80
C LEU A 274 9.24 15.24 13.01
N THR A 275 10.31 14.44 13.10
CA THR A 275 10.44 13.15 12.39
C THR A 275 9.26 12.20 12.62
N PRO A 276 8.68 12.05 13.83
CA PRO A 276 7.51 11.20 14.04
C PRO A 276 6.31 11.55 13.16
N ILE A 277 6.13 12.83 12.79
CA ILE A 277 5.02 13.25 11.93
C ILE A 277 5.14 12.62 10.54
N SER A 278 6.35 12.54 9.98
CA SER A 278 6.58 11.92 8.68
C SER A 278 6.33 10.40 8.71
N LEU A 279 6.63 9.73 9.83
CA LEU A 279 6.34 8.30 10.01
C LEU A 279 4.83 8.03 10.11
N ILE A 280 4.10 8.88 10.84
CA ILE A 280 2.65 8.77 10.97
C ILE A 280 1.95 8.87 9.61
N THR A 281 2.50 9.65 8.67
CA THR A 281 1.96 9.79 7.31
C THR A 281 1.98 8.47 6.51
N CYS A 282 2.86 7.54 6.84
CA CYS A 282 2.94 6.23 6.18
C CYS A 282 1.98 5.18 6.77
N ILE A 283 1.41 5.42 7.97
CA ILE A 283 0.55 4.46 8.66
C ILE A 283 -0.64 4.01 7.80
N PRO A 284 -1.40 4.90 7.11
CA PRO A 284 -2.54 4.48 6.29
C PRO A 284 -2.17 3.45 5.23
N MET A 285 -1.03 3.63 4.57
CA MET A 285 -0.53 2.70 3.56
C MET A 285 -0.34 1.29 4.13
N PHE A 286 0.26 1.17 5.31
CA PHE A 286 0.46 -0.14 5.95
C PHE A 286 -0.85 -0.76 6.42
N LEU A 287 -1.78 0.04 6.93
CA LEU A 287 -3.06 -0.46 7.41
C LEU A 287 -3.94 -0.99 6.26
N GLU A 288 -3.92 -0.35 5.10
CA GLU A 288 -4.61 -0.84 3.91
C GLU A 288 -3.94 -2.09 3.33
N MET A 289 -2.61 -2.16 3.30
CA MET A 289 -1.90 -3.37 2.89
C MET A 289 -2.29 -4.60 3.75
N LEU A 290 -2.62 -4.38 5.02
CA LEU A 290 -3.08 -5.43 5.94
C LEU A 290 -4.61 -5.65 5.88
N ASN A 291 -5.33 -5.01 4.97
CA ASN A 291 -6.80 -5.02 4.86
C ASN A 291 -7.50 -4.65 6.17
N ILE A 292 -6.89 -3.77 6.97
CA ILE A 292 -7.47 -3.27 8.22
C ILE A 292 -8.41 -2.11 7.90
N ASN A 293 -9.70 -2.33 8.02
CA ASN A 293 -10.69 -1.28 7.83
C ASN A 293 -10.62 -0.21 8.93
N LEU A 294 -10.35 1.02 8.50
CA LEU A 294 -10.16 2.18 9.39
C LEU A 294 -11.48 2.90 9.71
N HIS A 295 -12.56 2.15 9.95
CA HIS A 295 -13.82 2.75 10.34
C HIS A 295 -13.88 3.09 11.84
N GLY A 296 -14.61 4.14 12.20
CA GLY A 296 -14.86 4.53 13.58
C GLY A 296 -13.91 5.61 14.10
N PHE A 297 -13.34 5.43 15.31
CA PHE A 297 -12.57 6.47 16.01
C PHE A 297 -11.30 6.92 15.24
N ILE A 298 -10.70 6.05 14.46
CA ILE A 298 -9.50 6.34 13.66
C ILE A 298 -9.80 7.40 12.57
N SER A 299 -11.05 7.47 12.09
CA SER A 299 -11.50 8.49 11.13
C SER A 299 -11.39 9.93 11.65
N PHE A 300 -11.20 10.14 12.95
CA PHE A 300 -11.00 11.47 13.53
C PHE A 300 -9.52 11.88 13.65
N ILE A 301 -8.57 10.98 13.35
CA ILE A 301 -7.14 11.30 13.37
C ILE A 301 -6.76 12.02 12.07
N PRO A 302 -6.37 13.33 12.10
CA PRO A 302 -6.33 14.15 10.90
C PRO A 302 -5.41 13.64 9.78
N ILE A 303 -4.26 13.06 10.11
CA ILE A 303 -3.29 12.59 9.09
C ILE A 303 -3.83 11.34 8.39
N ILE A 304 -4.30 10.36 9.15
CA ILE A 304 -4.77 9.07 8.65
C ILE A 304 -6.04 9.26 7.82
N ASN A 305 -6.95 10.06 8.33
CA ASN A 305 -8.23 10.33 7.71
C ASN A 305 -8.10 10.97 6.31
N HIS A 306 -7.18 11.96 6.15
CA HIS A 306 -7.00 12.62 4.86
C HIS A 306 -6.50 11.67 3.77
N THR A 307 -5.58 10.77 4.08
CA THR A 307 -5.05 9.79 3.10
C THR A 307 -6.09 8.75 2.71
N THR A 308 -6.82 8.22 3.68
CA THR A 308 -7.85 7.21 3.44
C THR A 308 -8.98 7.75 2.54
N ILE A 309 -9.52 8.94 2.84
CA ILE A 309 -10.61 9.49 2.03
C ILE A 309 -10.17 9.87 0.61
N ILE A 310 -8.91 10.30 0.41
CA ILE A 310 -8.39 10.57 -0.93
C ILE A 310 -8.35 9.27 -1.74
N ASN A 311 -7.91 8.17 -1.12
CA ASN A 311 -7.90 6.86 -1.76
C ASN A 311 -9.32 6.39 -2.13
N GLU A 312 -10.29 6.51 -1.22
CA GLU A 312 -11.70 6.19 -1.47
C GLU A 312 -12.28 7.01 -2.65
N ILE A 313 -11.94 8.30 -2.75
CA ILE A 313 -12.39 9.15 -3.87
C ILE A 313 -11.81 8.65 -5.19
N ILE A 314 -10.54 8.23 -5.24
CA ILE A 314 -9.89 7.73 -6.47
C ILE A 314 -10.50 6.40 -6.91
N ILE A 315 -10.79 5.50 -5.97
CA ILE A 315 -11.44 4.21 -6.24
C ILE A 315 -12.92 4.39 -6.62
N GLY A 316 -13.53 5.52 -6.28
CA GLY A 316 -14.91 5.84 -6.65
C GLY A 316 -15.93 5.67 -5.52
N ASN A 317 -15.50 5.37 -4.32
CA ASN A 317 -16.34 5.31 -3.13
C ASN A 317 -16.42 6.67 -2.45
N ILE A 318 -17.28 7.56 -2.99
CA ILE A 318 -17.41 8.92 -2.47
C ILE A 318 -18.44 8.96 -1.35
N ASP A 319 -17.97 9.10 -0.10
CA ASP A 319 -18.81 9.42 1.05
C ASP A 319 -18.73 10.92 1.40
N PHE A 320 -19.71 11.67 0.95
CA PHE A 320 -19.78 13.11 1.25
C PHE A 320 -19.87 13.40 2.75
N SER A 321 -20.44 12.51 3.56
CA SER A 321 -20.53 12.70 5.01
C SER A 321 -19.14 12.67 5.65
N SER A 322 -18.29 11.73 5.26
CA SER A 322 -16.91 11.63 5.70
C SER A 322 -16.08 12.84 5.27
N ILE A 323 -16.26 13.32 4.04
CA ILE A 323 -15.57 14.54 3.56
C ILE A 323 -15.90 15.75 4.43
N ILE A 324 -17.19 15.95 4.75
CA ILE A 324 -17.63 17.08 5.60
C ILE A 324 -17.03 16.95 7.01
N ILE A 325 -17.02 15.76 7.60
CA ILE A 325 -16.44 15.50 8.92
C ILE A 325 -14.94 15.83 8.93
N ILE A 326 -14.20 15.46 7.88
CA ILE A 326 -12.76 15.74 7.75
C ILE A 326 -12.51 17.24 7.68
N ILE A 327 -13.26 17.97 6.85
CA ILE A 327 -13.10 19.41 6.72
C ILE A 327 -13.40 20.11 8.05
N LEU A 328 -14.50 19.76 8.70
CA LEU A 328 -14.88 20.37 9.98
C LEU A 328 -13.86 20.04 11.08
N SER A 329 -13.44 18.81 11.20
CA SER A 329 -12.41 18.42 12.18
C SER A 329 -11.08 19.13 11.92
N SER A 330 -10.66 19.24 10.66
CA SER A 330 -9.43 19.95 10.28
C SER A 330 -9.51 21.44 10.66
N ILE A 331 -10.62 22.11 10.43
CA ILE A 331 -10.83 23.50 10.84
C ILE A 331 -10.67 23.64 12.36
N VAL A 332 -11.29 22.75 13.13
CA VAL A 332 -11.18 22.77 14.60
C VAL A 332 -9.73 22.60 15.04
N TYR A 333 -9.00 21.63 14.49
CA TYR A 333 -7.59 21.41 14.82
C TYR A 333 -6.71 22.59 14.41
N ILE A 334 -6.91 23.19 13.24
CA ILE A 334 -6.17 24.36 12.78
C ILE A 334 -6.38 25.54 13.73
N VAL A 335 -7.62 25.82 14.12
CA VAL A 335 -7.93 26.91 15.05
C VAL A 335 -7.30 26.65 16.42
N LEU A 336 -7.37 25.44 16.93
CA LEU A 336 -6.74 25.07 18.20
C LEU A 336 -5.21 25.24 18.15
N LEU A 337 -4.55 24.77 17.10
CA LEU A 337 -3.10 24.89 16.92
C LEU A 337 -2.67 26.37 16.80
N LEU A 338 -3.38 27.16 15.98
CA LEU A 338 -3.04 28.58 15.82
C LEU A 338 -3.27 29.40 17.09
N THR A 339 -4.35 29.13 17.81
CA THR A 339 -4.59 29.81 19.10
C THR A 339 -3.55 29.40 20.14
N TYR A 340 -3.17 28.14 20.18
CA TYR A 340 -2.13 27.64 21.07
C TYR A 340 -0.78 28.31 20.79
N ILE A 341 -0.30 28.29 19.54
CA ILE A 341 1.01 28.85 19.20
C ILE A 341 1.08 30.37 19.40
N VAL A 342 0.01 31.11 19.06
CA VAL A 342 -0.07 32.57 19.30
C VAL A 342 -0.01 32.85 20.80
N LYS A 343 -0.67 32.06 21.64
CA LYS A 343 -0.65 32.20 23.10
C LYS A 343 0.77 31.95 23.65
N GLU A 344 1.42 30.92 23.17
CA GLU A 344 2.76 30.54 23.62
C GLU A 344 3.83 31.53 23.16
N TYR A 345 3.73 32.08 21.95
CA TYR A 345 4.63 33.15 21.48
C TYR A 345 4.52 34.47 22.27
N ASN A 346 3.38 34.72 22.90
CA ASN A 346 3.23 35.86 23.81
C ASN A 346 3.94 35.61 25.15
N ARG A 347 4.31 34.40 25.50
CA ARG A 347 5.10 34.03 26.67
C ARG A 347 6.58 34.14 26.32
N GLU A 348 7.35 34.89 27.11
CA GLU A 348 8.79 35.11 26.86
C GLU A 348 9.62 33.82 26.89
N LYS A 349 9.08 32.76 27.48
CA LYS A 349 9.75 31.48 27.63
C LYS A 349 10.18 30.83 26.30
N ILE A 350 9.43 31.01 25.21
CA ILE A 350 9.76 30.41 23.89
C ILE A 350 10.86 31.23 23.18
N LEU A 351 10.93 32.51 23.45
CA LEU A 351 11.87 33.41 22.78
C LEU A 351 13.29 33.31 23.34
N PHE A 352 13.41 32.95 24.62
CA PHE A 352 14.68 32.96 25.37
C PHE A 352 15.06 31.58 25.95
N SER A 353 14.30 30.55 25.70
CA SER A 353 14.65 29.16 26.03
C SER A 353 15.46 28.51 24.94
#